data_cb4657c37d6243638197d791944025c5
#
_entry.id   cb4657c37d6243638197d791944025c5
#
_cell.length_a   1.000
_cell.length_b   1.000
_cell.length_c   1.000
_cell.angle_alpha   90.00
_cell.angle_beta   90.00
_cell.angle_gamma   90.00
#
_symmetry.space_group_name_H-M   'P 1'
#
loop_
_entity.id
_entity.type
_entity.pdbx_description
1 polymer ?
#
loop_
_entity_poly.entity_id
_entity_poly.type
_entity_poly.pdbx_seq_one_letter_code
_entity_poly.pdbx_strand_id
1 'polypeptide(L)'
;MYEDIFESIHNEAAKRNLRESTSNAYCNAVGYFLRTTNKEISELTTDDVEAFLTEKRLNGLSPQTYNQYHASIRFFYKRILKMNWEDDDIPRMKHDRSLPNVLTRDEIQAIIDHTDNLKHKAIIATMYSSGLRVSEVVHLHYDDVSRTNMTIHVRDSKSRQDRYTILSKRNLDLLTEYWFQCGRPRGILFPSSWTGTYLNKNSVNQYFKKSASKAGITKHVSSHSCRHSFASHLFEAGVDIKYIQALLGHVDPKSTEVYLHVSNKTLLGIHSPFDVPEGGEA
;
A
#
# COMPACT_ATOMS: atom_id res chain seq x y z
N MET A 1 -1.76 -29.69 -10.86
CA MET A 1 -1.36 -30.64 -9.80
C MET A 1 -2.02 -30.32 -8.46
N TYR A 2 -2.28 -29.09 -8.08
CA TYR A 2 -2.91 -28.74 -6.78
C TYR A 2 -4.20 -27.93 -6.96
N GLU A 3 -4.89 -28.08 -8.08
CA GLU A 3 -6.10 -27.27 -8.41
C GLU A 3 -7.21 -27.42 -7.38
N ASP A 4 -7.49 -28.64 -6.94
CA ASP A 4 -8.52 -28.90 -5.91
C ASP A 4 -8.20 -28.22 -4.56
N ILE A 5 -6.90 -28.15 -4.22
CA ILE A 5 -6.44 -27.45 -3.01
C ILE A 5 -6.65 -25.95 -3.17
N PHE A 6 -6.29 -25.40 -4.32
CA PHE A 6 -6.43 -23.95 -4.58
C PHE A 6 -7.90 -23.55 -4.61
N GLU A 7 -8.75 -24.37 -5.21
CA GLU A 7 -10.20 -24.17 -5.15
C GLU A 7 -10.73 -24.21 -3.72
N SER A 8 -10.28 -25.18 -2.92
CA SER A 8 -10.63 -25.28 -1.50
C SER A 8 -10.19 -24.05 -0.69
N ILE A 9 -8.98 -23.51 -0.98
CA ILE A 9 -8.46 -22.29 -0.36
C ILE A 9 -9.33 -21.09 -0.76
N HIS A 10 -9.68 -20.95 -2.05
CA HIS A 10 -10.54 -19.86 -2.53
C HIS A 10 -11.93 -19.93 -1.89
N ASN A 11 -12.54 -21.11 -1.84
CA ASN A 11 -13.85 -21.33 -1.26
C ASN A 11 -13.86 -20.99 0.25
N GLU A 12 -12.86 -21.45 0.99
CA GLU A 12 -12.76 -21.17 2.43
C GLU A 12 -12.43 -19.70 2.71
N ALA A 13 -11.62 -19.06 1.86
CA ALA A 13 -11.35 -17.63 1.92
C ALA A 13 -12.61 -16.80 1.64
N ALA A 14 -13.41 -17.19 0.65
CA ALA A 14 -14.69 -16.54 0.31
C ALA A 14 -15.69 -16.60 1.46
N LYS A 15 -15.87 -17.77 2.12
CA LYS A 15 -16.70 -17.92 3.32
C LYS A 15 -16.32 -16.96 4.45
N ARG A 16 -15.05 -16.57 4.52
CA ARG A 16 -14.50 -15.64 5.52
C ARG A 16 -14.44 -14.20 5.03
N ASN A 17 -15.01 -13.94 3.86
CA ASN A 17 -15.00 -12.63 3.23
C ASN A 17 -13.55 -12.06 3.06
N LEU A 18 -12.57 -12.95 2.84
CA LEU A 18 -11.21 -12.54 2.50
C LEU A 18 -11.17 -12.05 1.04
N ARG A 19 -10.22 -11.15 0.75
CA ARG A 19 -10.04 -10.66 -0.62
C ARG A 19 -9.43 -11.74 -1.51
N GLU A 20 -9.80 -11.72 -2.77
CA GLU A 20 -9.22 -12.59 -3.80
C GLU A 20 -7.69 -12.48 -3.85
N SER A 21 -7.13 -11.26 -3.70
CA SER A 21 -5.69 -11.08 -3.62
C SER A 21 -5.03 -11.80 -2.43
N THR A 22 -5.78 -11.99 -1.32
CA THR A 22 -5.31 -12.74 -0.15
C THR A 22 -5.35 -14.24 -0.43
N SER A 23 -6.45 -14.74 -1.00
CA SER A 23 -6.56 -16.16 -1.35
C SER A 23 -5.54 -16.55 -2.43
N ASN A 24 -5.30 -15.71 -3.43
CA ASN A 24 -4.24 -15.90 -4.42
C ASN A 24 -2.84 -15.94 -3.77
N ALA A 25 -2.57 -15.08 -2.80
CA ALA A 25 -1.31 -15.11 -2.05
C ALA A 25 -1.16 -16.41 -1.23
N TYR A 26 -2.26 -16.91 -0.66
CA TYR A 26 -2.28 -18.19 0.05
C TYR A 26 -2.01 -19.35 -0.91
N CYS A 27 -2.69 -19.42 -2.05
CA CYS A 27 -2.45 -20.43 -3.07
C CYS A 27 -0.99 -20.45 -3.55
N ASN A 28 -0.42 -19.29 -3.82
CA ASN A 28 0.98 -19.19 -4.25
C ASN A 28 1.96 -19.69 -3.17
N ALA A 29 1.76 -19.30 -1.92
CA ALA A 29 2.61 -19.72 -0.80
C ALA A 29 2.48 -21.21 -0.52
N VAL A 30 1.24 -21.73 -0.45
CA VAL A 30 0.97 -23.15 -0.23
C VAL A 30 1.49 -23.99 -1.40
N GLY A 31 1.25 -23.58 -2.63
CA GLY A 31 1.75 -24.28 -3.82
C GLY A 31 3.29 -24.31 -3.87
N TYR A 32 3.96 -23.25 -3.42
CA TYR A 32 5.42 -23.26 -3.30
C TYR A 32 5.89 -24.22 -2.19
N PHE A 33 5.25 -24.18 -1.01
CA PHE A 33 5.53 -25.11 0.08
C PHE A 33 5.39 -26.57 -0.34
N LEU A 34 4.26 -26.94 -0.95
CA LEU A 34 3.98 -28.32 -1.40
C LEU A 34 5.00 -28.82 -2.43
N ARG A 35 5.39 -27.97 -3.38
CA ARG A 35 6.43 -28.33 -4.36
C ARG A 35 7.82 -28.50 -3.72
N THR A 36 8.14 -27.70 -2.71
CA THR A 36 9.44 -27.77 -2.03
C THR A 36 9.54 -28.98 -1.12
N THR A 37 8.46 -29.29 -0.38
CA THR A 37 8.41 -30.44 0.54
C THR A 37 8.33 -31.77 -0.22
N ASN A 38 7.69 -31.77 -1.39
CA ASN A 38 7.54 -32.93 -2.29
C ASN A 38 7.04 -34.20 -1.59
N LYS A 39 6.07 -34.03 -0.66
CA LYS A 39 5.39 -35.10 0.04
C LYS A 39 3.93 -35.20 -0.40
N GLU A 40 3.31 -36.36 -0.22
CA GLU A 40 1.87 -36.50 -0.33
C GLU A 40 1.16 -35.72 0.79
N ILE A 41 -0.02 -35.19 0.49
CA ILE A 41 -0.77 -34.32 1.42
C ILE A 41 -1.10 -35.06 2.73
N SER A 42 -1.38 -36.35 2.64
CA SER A 42 -1.68 -37.23 3.78
C SER A 42 -0.47 -37.47 4.70
N GLU A 43 0.73 -37.20 4.23
CA GLU A 43 2.00 -37.40 4.96
C GLU A 43 2.55 -36.08 5.53
N LEU A 44 1.87 -34.96 5.27
CA LEU A 44 2.32 -33.66 5.76
C LEU A 44 2.12 -33.54 7.26
N THR A 45 3.15 -33.04 7.93
CA THR A 45 3.16 -32.77 9.38
C THR A 45 3.50 -31.31 9.68
N THR A 46 3.35 -30.87 10.91
CA THR A 46 3.82 -29.55 11.37
C THR A 46 5.32 -29.41 11.29
N ASP A 47 6.08 -30.52 11.47
CA ASP A 47 7.55 -30.53 11.39
C ASP A 47 8.03 -30.17 9.97
N ASP A 48 7.28 -30.55 8.93
CA ASP A 48 7.58 -30.15 7.55
C ASP A 48 7.48 -28.65 7.35
N VAL A 49 6.53 -28.02 8.04
CA VAL A 49 6.36 -26.56 7.99
C VAL A 49 7.50 -25.86 8.73
N GLU A 50 7.86 -26.36 9.91
CA GLU A 50 8.97 -25.83 10.69
C GLU A 50 10.29 -25.94 9.90
N ALA A 51 10.57 -27.10 9.34
CA ALA A 51 11.74 -27.31 8.50
C ALA A 51 11.79 -26.36 7.30
N PHE A 52 10.66 -26.23 6.57
CA PHE A 52 10.56 -25.32 5.44
C PHE A 52 10.79 -23.86 5.84
N LEU A 53 10.11 -23.39 6.88
CA LEU A 53 10.25 -22.00 7.33
C LEU A 53 11.63 -21.70 7.89
N THR A 54 12.24 -22.65 8.60
CA THR A 54 13.60 -22.56 9.11
C THR A 54 14.62 -22.47 8.01
N GLU A 55 14.53 -23.34 6.99
CA GLU A 55 15.37 -23.28 5.79
C GLU A 55 15.29 -21.91 5.10
N LYS A 56 14.07 -21.41 4.89
CA LYS A 56 13.87 -20.09 4.26
C LYS A 56 14.46 -18.96 5.08
N ARG A 57 14.36 -19.04 6.40
CA ARG A 57 14.98 -18.08 7.32
C ARG A 57 16.49 -18.07 7.21
N LEU A 58 17.11 -19.24 7.23
CA LEU A 58 18.57 -19.39 7.11
C LEU A 58 19.08 -18.87 5.77
N ASN A 59 18.26 -19.00 4.70
CA ASN A 59 18.55 -18.47 3.37
C ASN A 59 18.23 -16.96 3.21
N GLY A 60 18.04 -16.22 4.32
CA GLY A 60 17.91 -14.76 4.31
C GLY A 60 16.52 -14.22 3.98
N LEU A 61 15.46 -15.05 4.10
CA LEU A 61 14.09 -14.57 3.88
C LEU A 61 13.74 -13.46 4.88
N SER A 62 13.14 -12.37 4.38
CA SER A 62 12.73 -11.26 5.22
C SER A 62 11.64 -11.69 6.24
N PRO A 63 11.62 -11.11 7.46
CA PRO A 63 10.60 -11.41 8.46
C PRO A 63 9.17 -11.22 7.95
N GLN A 64 8.94 -10.22 7.11
CA GLN A 64 7.64 -9.96 6.52
C GLN A 64 7.21 -11.10 5.57
N THR A 65 8.11 -11.57 4.73
CA THR A 65 7.83 -12.68 3.79
C THR A 65 7.68 -14.00 4.54
N TYR A 66 8.51 -14.23 5.56
CA TYR A 66 8.35 -15.37 6.47
C TYR A 66 6.94 -15.41 7.08
N ASN A 67 6.50 -14.28 7.66
CA ASN A 67 5.17 -14.18 8.28
C ASN A 67 4.03 -14.36 7.27
N GLN A 68 4.25 -14.02 6.00
CA GLN A 68 3.30 -14.28 4.94
C GLN A 68 3.20 -15.78 4.63
N TYR A 69 4.34 -16.49 4.50
CA TYR A 69 4.34 -17.95 4.36
C TYR A 69 3.68 -18.62 5.55
N HIS A 70 4.10 -18.26 6.76
CA HIS A 70 3.52 -18.76 8.00
C HIS A 70 1.97 -18.63 8.02
N ALA A 71 1.45 -17.43 7.75
CA ALA A 71 0.01 -17.19 7.75
C ALA A 71 -0.74 -18.01 6.68
N SER A 72 -0.14 -18.16 5.50
CA SER A 72 -0.72 -18.90 4.38
C SER A 72 -0.77 -20.41 4.66
N ILE A 73 0.36 -20.97 5.14
CA ILE A 73 0.47 -22.40 5.46
C ILE A 73 -0.39 -22.74 6.68
N ARG A 74 -0.40 -21.87 7.71
CA ARG A 74 -1.29 -22.01 8.87
C ARG A 74 -2.77 -22.03 8.45
N PHE A 75 -3.17 -21.18 7.49
CA PHE A 75 -4.53 -21.21 6.95
C PHE A 75 -4.83 -22.55 6.27
N PHE A 76 -3.92 -23.06 5.47
CA PHE A 76 -4.04 -24.35 4.79
C PHE A 76 -4.19 -25.49 5.80
N TYR A 77 -3.27 -25.61 6.77
CA TYR A 77 -3.34 -26.67 7.78
C TYR A 77 -4.61 -26.60 8.64
N LYS A 78 -4.92 -25.43 9.19
CA LYS A 78 -6.08 -25.29 10.10
C LYS A 78 -7.43 -25.36 9.39
N ARG A 79 -7.52 -24.86 8.15
CA ARG A 79 -8.83 -24.66 7.49
C ARG A 79 -9.12 -25.68 6.41
N ILE A 80 -8.11 -26.13 5.71
CA ILE A 80 -8.27 -27.10 4.62
C ILE A 80 -8.00 -28.51 5.15
N LEU A 81 -6.83 -28.77 5.73
CA LEU A 81 -6.49 -30.10 6.25
C LEU A 81 -7.15 -30.44 7.59
N LYS A 82 -7.67 -29.46 8.33
CA LYS A 82 -8.25 -29.60 9.67
C LYS A 82 -7.28 -30.18 10.70
N MET A 83 -6.00 -29.97 10.51
CA MET A 83 -4.93 -30.41 11.41
C MET A 83 -4.74 -29.44 12.58
N ASN A 84 -4.24 -29.95 13.70
CA ASN A 84 -3.81 -29.12 14.80
C ASN A 84 -2.64 -28.24 14.39
N TRP A 85 -2.57 -27.06 14.99
CA TRP A 85 -1.50 -26.09 14.80
C TRP A 85 -1.25 -25.39 16.12
N GLU A 86 -0.09 -25.60 16.69
CA GLU A 86 0.35 -24.93 17.89
C GLU A 86 1.16 -23.68 17.47
N ASP A 87 0.69 -22.52 17.90
CA ASP A 87 1.35 -21.25 17.52
C ASP A 87 2.71 -21.07 18.26
N ASP A 88 2.95 -21.83 19.32
CA ASP A 88 4.23 -21.82 20.06
C ASP A 88 5.31 -22.65 19.36
N ASP A 89 4.94 -23.73 18.67
CA ASP A 89 5.88 -24.58 17.95
C ASP A 89 6.40 -23.87 16.68
N ILE A 90 5.53 -23.14 16.01
CA ILE A 90 5.86 -22.41 14.77
C ILE A 90 5.55 -20.91 14.97
N PRO A 91 6.40 -20.17 15.69
CA PRO A 91 6.13 -18.79 16.02
C PRO A 91 6.32 -17.85 14.82
N ARG A 92 5.60 -16.73 14.84
CA ARG A 92 5.85 -15.63 13.91
C ARG A 92 7.16 -14.94 14.25
N MET A 93 7.85 -14.50 13.21
CA MET A 93 9.03 -13.66 13.40
C MET A 93 8.64 -12.26 13.88
N LYS A 94 9.32 -11.79 14.90
CA LYS A 94 9.33 -10.37 15.23
C LYS A 94 10.08 -9.63 14.13
N HIS A 95 9.55 -8.50 13.71
CA HIS A 95 10.28 -7.62 12.81
C HIS A 95 10.17 -6.19 13.30
N ASP A 96 11.27 -5.49 13.23
CA ASP A 96 11.30 -4.07 13.54
C ASP A 96 10.61 -3.30 12.44
N ARG A 97 9.74 -2.37 12.83
CA ARG A 97 9.12 -1.45 11.89
C ARG A 97 10.15 -0.38 11.54
N SER A 98 10.73 -0.46 10.36
CA SER A 98 11.52 0.65 9.83
C SER A 98 10.61 1.84 9.54
N LEU A 99 11.10 3.03 9.84
CA LEU A 99 10.40 4.26 9.46
C LEU A 99 10.30 4.33 7.93
N PRO A 100 9.15 4.78 7.39
CA PRO A 100 8.99 4.91 5.96
C PRO A 100 9.93 5.99 5.40
N ASN A 101 10.48 5.74 4.22
CA ASN A 101 11.23 6.74 3.49
C ASN A 101 10.29 7.83 2.97
N VAL A 102 10.38 9.00 3.56
CA VAL A 102 9.64 10.20 3.17
C VAL A 102 10.47 10.99 2.17
N LEU A 103 9.84 11.38 1.08
CA LEU A 103 10.39 12.30 0.09
C LEU A 103 10.09 13.75 0.52
N THR A 104 11.02 14.65 0.33
CA THR A 104 10.77 16.09 0.53
C THR A 104 9.84 16.63 -0.57
N ARG A 105 9.31 17.85 -0.39
CA ARG A 105 8.48 18.50 -1.42
C ARG A 105 9.26 18.71 -2.72
N ASP A 106 10.54 19.10 -2.61
CA ASP A 106 11.41 19.32 -3.77
C ASP A 106 11.74 18.00 -4.48
N GLU A 107 11.98 16.91 -3.74
CA GLU A 107 12.19 15.58 -4.33
C GLU A 107 10.94 15.10 -5.08
N ILE A 108 9.75 15.30 -4.52
CA ILE A 108 8.48 14.96 -5.21
C ILE A 108 8.32 15.81 -6.48
N GLN A 109 8.60 17.12 -6.40
CA GLN A 109 8.51 18.00 -7.56
C GLN A 109 9.51 17.57 -8.64
N ALA A 110 10.75 17.26 -8.26
CA ALA A 110 11.77 16.78 -9.18
C ALA A 110 11.33 15.46 -9.87
N ILE A 111 10.73 14.53 -9.14
CA ILE A 111 10.19 13.28 -9.73
C ILE A 111 9.10 13.59 -10.76
N ILE A 112 8.18 14.50 -10.44
CA ILE A 112 7.10 14.91 -11.35
C ILE A 112 7.68 15.56 -12.61
N ASP A 113 8.66 16.45 -12.46
CA ASP A 113 9.27 17.19 -13.57
C ASP A 113 10.08 16.27 -14.51
N HIS A 114 10.77 15.27 -13.96
CA HIS A 114 11.52 14.27 -14.73
C HIS A 114 10.66 13.12 -15.25
N THR A 115 9.33 13.23 -15.16
CA THR A 115 8.39 12.28 -15.75
C THR A 115 7.93 12.77 -17.12
N ASP A 116 8.47 12.19 -18.20
CA ASP A 116 8.19 12.66 -19.58
C ASP A 116 6.76 12.43 -20.02
N ASN A 117 6.19 11.28 -19.67
CA ASN A 117 4.83 10.90 -20.10
C ASN A 117 3.78 11.57 -19.22
N LEU A 118 2.89 12.36 -19.85
CA LEU A 118 1.87 13.14 -19.16
C LEU A 118 0.92 12.29 -18.30
N LYS A 119 0.53 11.10 -18.78
CA LYS A 119 -0.28 10.17 -17.98
C LYS A 119 0.46 9.72 -16.72
N HIS A 120 1.73 9.34 -16.84
CA HIS A 120 2.53 8.93 -15.68
C HIS A 120 2.75 10.09 -14.71
N LYS A 121 2.98 11.29 -15.24
CA LYS A 121 3.08 12.53 -14.46
C LYS A 121 1.79 12.78 -13.67
N ALA A 122 0.63 12.70 -14.32
CA ALA A 122 -0.67 12.87 -13.69
C ALA A 122 -0.95 11.81 -12.63
N ILE A 123 -0.59 10.53 -12.86
CA ILE A 123 -0.70 9.46 -11.87
C ILE A 123 0.12 9.78 -10.61
N ILE A 124 1.41 10.12 -10.76
CA ILE A 124 2.32 10.41 -9.64
C ILE A 124 1.82 11.64 -8.86
N ALA A 125 1.45 12.70 -9.57
CA ALA A 125 0.90 13.91 -8.97
C ALA A 125 -0.39 13.62 -8.18
N THR A 126 -1.30 12.80 -8.72
CA THR A 126 -2.55 12.42 -8.06
C THR A 126 -2.27 11.56 -6.82
N MET A 127 -1.35 10.62 -6.89
CA MET A 127 -0.96 9.81 -5.72
C MET A 127 -0.43 10.66 -4.58
N TYR A 128 0.43 11.62 -4.88
CA TYR A 128 1.00 12.49 -3.87
C TYR A 128 -0.02 13.51 -3.35
N SER A 129 -0.66 14.28 -4.23
CA SER A 129 -1.53 15.39 -3.83
C SER A 129 -2.80 14.99 -3.11
N SER A 130 -3.21 13.73 -3.24
CA SER A 130 -4.45 13.20 -2.66
C SER A 130 -4.21 12.00 -1.72
N GLY A 131 -2.96 11.60 -1.52
CA GLY A 131 -2.58 10.51 -0.62
C GLY A 131 -3.08 9.14 -1.05
N LEU A 132 -3.31 8.91 -2.35
CA LEU A 132 -3.90 7.68 -2.86
C LEU A 132 -2.91 6.50 -2.86
N ARG A 133 -3.44 5.29 -2.61
CA ARG A 133 -2.69 4.06 -2.86
C ARG A 133 -2.60 3.80 -4.38
N VAL A 134 -1.55 3.10 -4.81
CA VAL A 134 -1.43 2.69 -6.22
C VAL A 134 -2.65 1.91 -6.70
N SER A 135 -3.25 1.08 -5.83
CA SER A 135 -4.48 0.35 -6.16
C SER A 135 -5.70 1.25 -6.32
N GLU A 136 -5.73 2.38 -5.64
CA GLU A 136 -6.84 3.33 -5.71
C GLU A 136 -6.72 4.19 -6.97
N VAL A 137 -5.54 4.72 -7.27
CA VAL A 137 -5.33 5.59 -8.42
C VAL A 137 -5.57 4.88 -9.76
N VAL A 138 -5.22 3.59 -9.88
CA VAL A 138 -5.45 2.83 -11.12
C VAL A 138 -6.92 2.52 -11.38
N HIS A 139 -7.78 2.56 -10.34
CA HIS A 139 -9.23 2.32 -10.45
C HIS A 139 -10.07 3.60 -10.47
N LEU A 140 -9.44 4.79 -10.50
CA LEU A 140 -10.18 6.04 -10.59
C LEU A 140 -10.92 6.17 -11.91
N HIS A 141 -12.12 6.74 -11.84
CA HIS A 141 -12.92 7.16 -12.98
C HIS A 141 -12.98 8.70 -13.07
N TYR A 142 -13.33 9.23 -14.22
CA TYR A 142 -13.51 10.67 -14.40
C TYR A 142 -14.58 11.24 -13.45
N ASP A 143 -15.63 10.48 -13.23
CA ASP A 143 -16.76 10.89 -12.37
C ASP A 143 -16.38 10.91 -10.88
N ASP A 144 -15.25 10.32 -10.51
CA ASP A 144 -14.72 10.37 -9.13
C ASP A 144 -14.04 11.72 -8.82
N VAL A 145 -13.72 12.52 -9.84
CA VAL A 145 -13.02 13.80 -9.70
C VAL A 145 -14.01 14.95 -9.68
N SER A 146 -14.26 15.52 -8.50
CA SER A 146 -15.14 16.67 -8.33
C SER A 146 -14.37 17.98 -8.43
N ARG A 147 -14.52 18.70 -9.54
CA ARG A 147 -13.93 20.04 -9.73
C ARG A 147 -14.58 21.07 -8.83
N THR A 148 -15.88 20.95 -8.58
CA THR A 148 -16.65 21.91 -7.78
C THR A 148 -16.29 21.80 -6.30
N ASN A 149 -16.18 20.57 -5.80
CA ASN A 149 -15.89 20.32 -4.38
C ASN A 149 -14.38 20.21 -4.09
N MET A 150 -13.53 20.21 -5.12
CA MET A 150 -12.09 19.97 -5.00
C MET A 150 -11.77 18.69 -4.23
N THR A 151 -12.46 17.60 -4.57
CA THR A 151 -12.32 16.28 -3.94
C THR A 151 -12.19 15.16 -4.96
N ILE A 152 -11.63 14.04 -4.52
CA ILE A 152 -11.62 12.77 -5.24
C ILE A 152 -12.39 11.76 -4.40
N HIS A 153 -13.37 11.08 -5.01
CA HIS A 153 -14.08 9.96 -4.41
C HIS A 153 -13.28 8.68 -4.61
N VAL A 154 -12.91 8.02 -3.53
CA VAL A 154 -12.16 6.76 -3.55
C VAL A 154 -13.12 5.64 -3.22
N ARG A 155 -13.53 4.90 -4.24
CA ARG A 155 -14.40 3.74 -4.13
C ARG A 155 -13.60 2.49 -3.77
N ASP A 156 -14.23 1.51 -3.18
CA ASP A 156 -13.66 0.17 -2.95
C ASP A 156 -12.29 0.17 -2.29
N SER A 157 -12.08 1.06 -1.33
CA SER A 157 -10.81 1.15 -0.62
C SER A 157 -10.44 -0.18 0.04
N LYS A 158 -9.17 -0.39 0.42
CA LYS A 158 -8.71 -1.58 1.15
C LYS A 158 -9.51 -1.82 2.45
N SER A 159 -10.13 -0.79 2.99
CA SER A 159 -10.99 -0.83 4.18
C SER A 159 -12.45 -1.21 3.88
N ARG A 160 -12.83 -1.41 2.61
CA ARG A 160 -14.23 -1.60 2.17
C ARG A 160 -15.16 -0.44 2.53
N GLN A 161 -14.60 0.73 2.74
CA GLN A 161 -15.32 1.98 2.99
C GLN A 161 -14.91 3.00 1.97
N ASP A 162 -15.88 3.59 1.31
CA ASP A 162 -15.67 4.72 0.41
C ASP A 162 -15.24 5.93 1.24
N ARG A 163 -14.42 6.78 0.63
CA ARG A 163 -14.01 8.04 1.24
C ARG A 163 -13.81 9.14 0.21
N TYR A 164 -13.81 10.35 0.67
CA TYR A 164 -13.36 11.50 -0.10
C TYR A 164 -11.98 11.93 0.37
N THR A 165 -11.13 12.32 -0.58
CA THR A 165 -9.83 12.95 -0.31
C THR A 165 -9.72 14.26 -1.08
N ILE A 166 -8.71 15.06 -0.74
CA ILE A 166 -8.51 16.38 -1.33
C ILE A 166 -7.99 16.28 -2.77
N LEU A 167 -8.44 17.22 -3.61
CA LEU A 167 -7.91 17.46 -4.95
C LEU A 167 -7.21 18.81 -4.96
N SER A 168 -5.89 18.84 -5.19
CA SER A 168 -5.18 20.10 -5.29
C SER A 168 -5.45 20.79 -6.64
N LYS A 169 -5.41 22.14 -6.66
CA LYS A 169 -5.61 22.91 -7.89
C LYS A 169 -4.59 22.54 -8.97
N ARG A 170 -3.30 22.44 -8.59
CA ARG A 170 -2.23 22.05 -9.53
C ARG A 170 -2.47 20.65 -10.13
N ASN A 171 -2.99 19.71 -9.33
CA ASN A 171 -3.31 18.39 -9.85
C ASN A 171 -4.54 18.43 -10.78
N LEU A 172 -5.56 19.24 -10.45
CA LEU A 172 -6.72 19.43 -11.33
C LEU A 172 -6.30 20.02 -12.68
N ASP A 173 -5.38 20.98 -12.70
CA ASP A 173 -4.87 21.57 -13.93
C ASP A 173 -4.14 20.52 -14.77
N LEU A 174 -3.28 19.72 -14.16
CA LEU A 174 -2.57 18.62 -14.81
C LEU A 174 -3.50 17.51 -15.32
N LEU A 175 -4.53 17.14 -14.54
CA LEU A 175 -5.55 16.19 -14.95
C LEU A 175 -6.39 16.73 -16.12
N THR A 176 -6.63 18.03 -16.15
CA THR A 176 -7.35 18.71 -17.23
C THR A 176 -6.54 18.69 -18.52
N GLU A 177 -5.24 19.02 -18.45
CA GLU A 177 -4.32 18.91 -19.58
C GLU A 177 -4.28 17.48 -20.14
N TYR A 178 -4.08 16.50 -19.25
CA TYR A 178 -4.08 15.08 -19.61
C TYR A 178 -5.38 14.67 -20.31
N TRP A 179 -6.53 15.08 -19.76
CA TRP A 179 -7.85 14.77 -20.34
C TRP A 179 -8.04 15.34 -21.75
N PHE A 180 -7.59 16.58 -21.98
CA PHE A 180 -7.64 17.19 -23.32
C PHE A 180 -6.75 16.44 -24.30
N GLN A 181 -5.53 16.07 -23.92
CA GLN A 181 -4.60 15.34 -24.80
C GLN A 181 -5.08 13.92 -25.13
N CYS A 182 -5.85 13.30 -24.25
CA CYS A 182 -6.41 11.97 -24.48
C CYS A 182 -7.76 11.98 -25.25
N GLY A 183 -8.18 13.12 -25.81
CA GLY A 183 -9.43 13.20 -26.57
C GLY A 183 -10.70 13.24 -25.73
N ARG A 184 -10.60 13.67 -24.48
CA ARG A 184 -11.72 13.84 -23.53
C ARG A 184 -12.48 12.55 -23.25
N PRO A 185 -11.81 11.44 -22.90
CA PRO A 185 -12.48 10.18 -22.63
C PRO A 185 -13.40 10.27 -21.42
N ARG A 186 -14.36 9.33 -21.35
CA ARG A 186 -15.20 9.07 -20.16
C ARG A 186 -14.87 7.69 -19.61
N GLY A 187 -15.16 7.45 -18.35
CA GLY A 187 -14.90 6.16 -17.71
C GLY A 187 -13.57 6.14 -16.95
N ILE A 188 -12.71 5.15 -17.19
CA ILE A 188 -11.45 4.99 -16.46
C ILE A 188 -10.55 6.22 -16.67
N LEU A 189 -10.06 6.81 -15.56
CA LEU A 189 -9.22 8.01 -15.61
C LEU A 189 -7.86 7.74 -16.25
N PHE A 190 -7.23 6.60 -15.91
CA PHE A 190 -5.91 6.20 -16.40
C PHE A 190 -5.95 4.81 -17.05
N PRO A 191 -6.53 4.67 -18.24
CA PRO A 191 -6.63 3.38 -18.91
C PRO A 191 -5.26 2.85 -19.35
N SER A 192 -5.13 1.53 -19.43
CA SER A 192 -4.00 0.87 -20.08
C SER A 192 -3.98 1.22 -21.58
N SER A 193 -2.81 1.60 -22.09
CA SER A 193 -2.66 1.92 -23.51
C SER A 193 -2.79 0.69 -24.43
N TRP A 194 -2.65 -0.53 -23.88
CA TRP A 194 -2.70 -1.78 -24.61
C TRP A 194 -4.09 -2.41 -24.64
N THR A 195 -4.79 -2.37 -23.49
CA THR A 195 -6.05 -3.10 -23.32
C THR A 195 -7.26 -2.19 -23.16
N GLY A 196 -7.05 -0.88 -22.94
CA GLY A 196 -8.14 0.05 -22.58
C GLY A 196 -8.74 -0.17 -21.19
N THR A 197 -8.28 -1.20 -20.46
CA THR A 197 -8.72 -1.56 -19.11
C THR A 197 -7.86 -0.89 -18.04
N TYR A 198 -8.00 -1.30 -16.78
CA TYR A 198 -7.20 -0.77 -15.68
C TYR A 198 -5.70 -1.02 -15.85
N LEU A 199 -4.89 -0.05 -15.45
CA LEU A 199 -3.44 -0.18 -15.40
C LEU A 199 -3.01 -1.23 -14.38
N ASN A 200 -1.94 -1.96 -14.70
CA ASN A 200 -1.30 -2.83 -13.73
C ASN A 200 -0.52 -1.98 -12.69
N LYS A 201 -0.73 -2.29 -11.42
CA LYS A 201 -0.04 -1.63 -10.29
C LYS A 201 1.49 -1.68 -10.40
N ASN A 202 2.02 -2.81 -10.90
CA ASN A 202 3.46 -2.98 -11.09
C ASN A 202 4.00 -2.00 -12.14
N SER A 203 3.25 -1.71 -13.19
CA SER A 203 3.63 -0.71 -14.19
C SER A 203 3.76 0.68 -13.56
N VAL A 204 2.81 1.07 -12.69
CA VAL A 204 2.89 2.36 -11.97
C VAL A 204 4.13 2.41 -11.09
N ASN A 205 4.44 1.33 -10.36
CA ASN A 205 5.66 1.25 -9.54
C ASN A 205 6.94 1.38 -10.40
N GLN A 206 6.95 0.78 -11.59
CA GLN A 206 8.07 0.89 -12.52
C GLN A 206 8.24 2.33 -13.05
N TYR A 207 7.14 2.98 -13.43
CA TYR A 207 7.17 4.39 -13.87
C TYR A 207 7.71 5.30 -12.78
N PHE A 208 7.19 5.12 -11.55
CA PHE A 208 7.65 5.89 -10.41
C PHE A 208 9.16 5.72 -10.15
N LYS A 209 9.62 4.47 -10.10
CA LYS A 209 11.06 4.17 -9.91
C LYS A 209 11.93 4.79 -10.99
N LYS A 210 11.50 4.68 -12.27
CA LYS A 210 12.20 5.28 -13.40
C LYS A 210 12.30 6.80 -13.27
N SER A 211 11.20 7.47 -12.91
CA SER A 211 11.18 8.92 -12.72
C SER A 211 12.02 9.36 -11.51
N ALA A 212 11.96 8.61 -10.40
CA ALA A 212 12.79 8.88 -9.23
C ALA A 212 14.29 8.74 -9.54
N SER A 213 14.68 7.72 -10.29
CA SER A 213 16.07 7.55 -10.75
C SER A 213 16.52 8.70 -11.65
N LYS A 214 15.66 9.13 -12.60
CA LYS A 214 15.96 10.30 -13.46
C LYS A 214 16.11 11.60 -12.69
N ALA A 215 15.33 11.74 -11.61
CA ALA A 215 15.41 12.89 -10.70
C ALA A 215 16.60 12.83 -9.73
N GLY A 216 17.48 11.82 -9.84
CA GLY A 216 18.66 11.68 -8.98
C GLY A 216 18.32 11.24 -7.54
N ILE A 217 17.16 10.69 -7.29
CA ILE A 217 16.77 10.21 -5.96
C ILE A 217 17.48 8.90 -5.64
N THR A 218 18.36 8.92 -4.65
CA THR A 218 19.15 7.76 -4.21
C THR A 218 18.48 6.94 -3.11
N LYS A 219 17.48 7.51 -2.44
CA LYS A 219 16.69 6.84 -1.40
C LYS A 219 15.94 5.63 -1.98
N HIS A 220 15.81 4.56 -1.19
CA HIS A 220 14.96 3.44 -1.56
C HIS A 220 13.48 3.83 -1.45
N VAL A 221 12.87 4.24 -2.56
CA VAL A 221 11.49 4.73 -2.63
C VAL A 221 10.61 3.90 -3.56
N SER A 222 9.33 3.95 -3.31
CA SER A 222 8.29 3.31 -4.13
C SER A 222 7.10 4.27 -4.30
N SER A 223 6.15 3.89 -5.13
CA SER A 223 4.89 4.66 -5.26
C SER A 223 4.17 4.89 -3.92
N HIS A 224 4.36 3.99 -2.94
CA HIS A 224 3.84 4.15 -1.58
C HIS A 224 4.49 5.34 -0.83
N SER A 225 5.72 5.70 -1.20
CA SER A 225 6.40 6.86 -0.63
C SER A 225 5.67 8.17 -0.92
N CYS A 226 4.93 8.30 -2.04
CA CYS A 226 4.07 9.45 -2.31
C CYS A 226 3.03 9.65 -1.20
N ARG A 227 2.36 8.57 -0.82
CA ARG A 227 1.33 8.60 0.23
C ARG A 227 1.92 8.86 1.62
N HIS A 228 3.08 8.28 1.92
CA HIS A 228 3.79 8.56 3.17
C HIS A 228 4.20 10.03 3.24
N SER A 229 4.76 10.57 2.15
CA SER A 229 5.15 11.97 2.08
C SER A 229 3.95 12.92 2.18
N PHE A 230 2.81 12.60 1.54
CA PHE A 230 1.57 13.36 1.71
C PHE A 230 1.15 13.45 3.18
N ALA A 231 1.12 12.31 3.88
CA ALA A 231 0.73 12.27 5.28
C ALA A 231 1.71 13.05 6.18
N SER A 232 3.01 12.86 5.98
CA SER A 232 4.05 13.56 6.75
C SER A 232 4.00 15.07 6.51
N HIS A 233 3.82 15.51 5.26
CA HIS A 233 3.75 16.92 4.94
C HIS A 233 2.47 17.60 5.45
N LEU A 234 1.35 16.90 5.52
CA LEU A 234 0.14 17.41 6.18
C LEU A 234 0.35 17.53 7.70
N PHE A 235 0.96 16.52 8.31
CA PHE A 235 1.26 16.54 9.73
C PHE A 235 2.24 17.68 10.08
N GLU A 236 3.30 17.87 9.28
CA GLU A 236 4.25 18.98 9.41
C GLU A 236 3.59 20.36 9.20
N ALA A 237 2.51 20.42 8.43
CA ALA A 237 1.71 21.63 8.24
C ALA A 237 0.69 21.87 9.37
N GLY A 238 0.71 21.05 10.44
CA GLY A 238 -0.17 21.19 11.60
C GLY A 238 -1.58 20.59 11.45
N VAL A 239 -1.82 19.77 10.40
CA VAL A 239 -3.11 19.10 10.24
C VAL A 239 -3.23 17.99 11.29
N ASP A 240 -4.36 18.00 12.03
CA ASP A 240 -4.63 16.98 13.04
C ASP A 240 -4.61 15.56 12.44
N ILE A 241 -4.01 14.65 13.19
CA ILE A 241 -3.80 13.26 12.78
C ILE A 241 -5.11 12.54 12.41
N LYS A 242 -6.23 12.90 13.03
CA LYS A 242 -7.56 12.34 12.76
C LYS A 242 -8.05 12.69 11.36
N TYR A 243 -7.81 13.93 10.90
CA TYR A 243 -8.13 14.32 9.53
C TYR A 243 -7.23 13.61 8.52
N ILE A 244 -5.94 13.45 8.82
CA ILE A 244 -5.03 12.68 8.00
C ILE A 244 -5.50 11.22 7.90
N GLN A 245 -5.94 10.62 9.02
CA GLN A 245 -6.50 9.26 9.03
C GLN A 245 -7.74 9.14 8.13
N ALA A 246 -8.65 10.10 8.21
CA ALA A 246 -9.86 10.13 7.39
C ALA A 246 -9.52 10.25 5.90
N LEU A 247 -8.64 11.18 5.52
CA LEU A 247 -8.18 11.36 4.13
C LEU A 247 -7.51 10.10 3.58
N LEU A 248 -6.71 9.43 4.39
CA LEU A 248 -6.02 8.20 4.01
C LEU A 248 -6.93 6.97 4.04
N GLY A 249 -8.05 6.98 4.76
CA GLY A 249 -8.90 5.82 4.99
C GLY A 249 -8.18 4.74 5.78
N HIS A 250 -7.53 5.12 6.88
CA HIS A 250 -6.93 4.19 7.83
C HIS A 250 -7.99 3.77 8.86
N VAL A 251 -8.34 2.49 8.85
CA VAL A 251 -9.25 1.89 9.86
C VAL A 251 -8.50 1.69 11.18
N ASP A 252 -7.21 1.33 11.11
CA ASP A 252 -6.36 1.16 12.28
C ASP A 252 -5.54 2.44 12.53
N PRO A 253 -5.73 3.11 13.68
CA PRO A 253 -4.96 4.29 14.10
C PRO A 253 -3.44 4.07 14.03
N LYS A 254 -2.97 2.87 14.38
CA LYS A 254 -1.54 2.48 14.33
C LYS A 254 -0.89 2.70 12.97
N SER A 255 -1.68 2.65 11.89
CA SER A 255 -1.18 2.90 10.53
C SER A 255 -0.78 4.36 10.30
N THR A 256 -1.29 5.28 11.12
CA THR A 256 -1.01 6.72 10.99
C THR A 256 -0.05 7.19 12.08
N GLU A 257 0.03 6.50 13.20
CA GLU A 257 0.97 6.81 14.30
C GLU A 257 2.43 6.82 13.83
N VAL A 258 2.75 6.06 12.78
CA VAL A 258 4.09 6.03 12.18
C VAL A 258 4.55 7.43 11.73
N TYR A 259 3.64 8.33 11.39
CA TYR A 259 3.95 9.69 10.97
C TYR A 259 4.32 10.61 12.15
N LEU A 260 3.90 10.29 13.37
CA LEU A 260 4.31 10.98 14.58
C LEU A 260 5.83 10.84 14.82
N HIS A 261 6.40 9.71 14.43
CA HIS A 261 7.83 9.43 14.61
C HIS A 261 8.71 10.02 13.49
N VAL A 262 8.12 10.39 12.35
CA VAL A 262 8.86 10.90 11.19
C VAL A 262 9.01 12.42 11.23
N SER A 263 8.09 13.13 11.87
CA SER A 263 8.10 14.59 11.91
C SER A 263 8.70 15.12 13.22
N ASN A 264 10.02 15.28 13.26
CA ASN A 264 10.70 15.97 14.37
C ASN A 264 10.39 17.47 14.43
N LYS A 265 9.98 18.10 13.32
CA LYS A 265 9.70 19.55 13.28
C LYS A 265 8.54 19.94 14.20
N THR A 266 7.49 19.15 14.23
CA THR A 266 6.32 19.41 15.07
C THR A 266 6.69 19.28 16.56
N LEU A 267 7.52 18.28 16.91
CA LEU A 267 7.97 18.11 18.30
C LEU A 267 8.88 19.26 18.76
N LEU A 268 9.75 19.75 17.88
CA LEU A 268 10.66 20.88 18.16
C LEU A 268 9.90 22.22 18.27
N GLY A 269 8.70 22.33 17.71
CA GLY A 269 7.83 23.50 17.83
C GLY A 269 6.93 23.50 19.07
N ILE A 270 6.93 22.44 19.89
CA ILE A 270 6.17 22.38 21.12
C ILE A 270 6.95 23.10 22.22
N HIS A 271 6.42 24.22 22.67
CA HIS A 271 6.95 24.91 23.84
C HIS A 271 6.43 24.30 25.13
N SER A 272 7.28 24.23 26.15
CA SER A 272 6.85 23.79 27.46
C SER A 272 5.81 24.78 28.03
N PRO A 273 4.72 24.31 28.64
CA PRO A 273 3.80 25.22 29.33
C PRO A 273 4.47 26.08 30.42
N PHE A 274 5.62 25.62 30.90
CA PHE A 274 6.42 26.35 31.89
C PHE A 274 7.19 27.54 31.27
N ASP A 275 7.42 27.50 29.96
CA ASP A 275 8.14 28.58 29.24
C ASP A 275 7.18 29.61 28.63
N VAL A 276 5.86 29.39 28.76
CA VAL A 276 4.83 30.31 28.27
C VAL A 276 4.48 31.31 29.42
N PRO A 277 4.72 32.62 29.26
CA PRO A 277 4.35 33.61 30.28
C PRO A 277 2.84 33.56 30.59
N GLU A 278 2.46 33.72 31.87
CA GLU A 278 1.06 33.84 32.25
C GLU A 278 0.43 35.04 31.51
N GLY A 279 -0.50 34.75 30.54
CA GLY A 279 -1.19 35.76 29.74
C GLY A 279 -0.83 35.83 28.26
N GLY A 280 0.02 34.96 27.73
CA GLY A 280 0.31 34.83 26.31
C GLY A 280 -0.70 33.93 25.60
N GLU A 281 -1.37 34.42 24.54
CA GLU A 281 -2.12 33.58 23.60
C GLU A 281 -1.17 32.57 22.93
N ALA A 282 -1.58 31.30 22.87
CA ALA A 282 -0.83 30.19 22.29
C ALA A 282 -0.93 30.18 20.77
#